data_238fa7151e6e18bf24820f4427103c3d
#
_entry.id   238fa7151e6e18bf24820f4427103c3d
#
_cell.length_a   1.000
_cell.length_b   1.000
_cell.length_c   1.000
_cell.angle_alpha   90.00
_cell.angle_beta   90.00
_cell.angle_gamma   90.00
#
_symmetry.space_group_name_H-M   'P 1'
#
loop_
_entity.id
_entity.type
_entity.pdbx_description
1 polymer ?
#
loop_
_entity_poly.entity_id
_entity_poly.type
_entity_poly.pdbx_seq_one_letter_code
_entity_poly.pdbx_strand_id
1 'polypeptide(L)'
;MSDRPTAREAFSHSFAPIPATEIGPLRAEWGRRTYIMAIANITPDSFSGDGLMSTAASAEDLLDRVELLARDAVRDGADLLDLGAESTRPGHTEITATEEIARLIPAIERIRRVLPTLALSVDTQKPEVAAAALDAGAHMLNDIWGTRPDDEMLRLAAERRVPIVVMHNRSEVAVGERGADFAEELLDEMAAVAERGRALGIPAERLILDPGFGFGKSPAQNLVALRLLGALRDLGHPVLLGTSRKSTLGRIVDGAPEDRLAATVATSAVAALSGADIVRVHDVEANRDAVRVVDAALRATGDQPDEAIGPNPNRADRPPRRGRRDRITVRSIRFDAAHGVYPEEHLKPQPFFVDRSEEHTSELQSH
;
A
#
# COMPACT_ATOMS: atom_id res chain seq x y z
N MET A 1 9.25 -43.37 17.05
CA MET A 1 7.83 -42.99 16.84
C MET A 1 7.88 -41.53 16.38
N SER A 2 7.51 -41.27 15.12
CA SER A 2 7.53 -39.95 14.52
C SER A 2 6.41 -39.12 15.16
N ASP A 3 6.80 -38.04 15.88
CA ASP A 3 5.87 -37.01 16.36
C ASP A 3 5.29 -36.29 15.14
N ARG A 4 4.19 -36.80 14.58
CA ARG A 4 3.42 -36.03 13.62
C ARG A 4 2.62 -35.00 14.41
N PRO A 5 2.73 -33.71 14.06
CA PRO A 5 1.89 -32.71 14.69
C PRO A 5 0.42 -33.13 14.53
N THR A 6 -0.37 -32.94 15.59
CA THR A 6 -1.81 -33.13 15.50
C THR A 6 -2.39 -32.14 14.48
N ALA A 7 -3.53 -32.47 13.87
CA ALA A 7 -4.21 -31.57 12.95
C ALA A 7 -4.44 -30.17 13.57
N ARG A 8 -4.70 -30.09 14.89
CA ARG A 8 -4.80 -28.81 15.62
C ARG A 8 -3.50 -28.03 15.65
N GLU A 9 -2.34 -28.67 15.84
CA GLU A 9 -1.02 -28.02 15.84
C GLU A 9 -0.61 -27.57 14.43
N ALA A 10 -1.01 -28.30 13.39
CA ALA A 10 -0.77 -27.94 12.00
C ALA A 10 -1.52 -26.66 11.54
N PHE A 11 -2.63 -26.32 12.23
CA PHE A 11 -3.44 -25.12 11.93
C PHE A 11 -3.19 -23.95 12.88
N SER A 12 -2.33 -24.09 13.89
CA SER A 12 -2.05 -23.02 14.86
C SER A 12 -0.89 -22.12 14.41
N HIS A 13 -1.14 -21.22 13.45
CA HIS A 13 -0.37 -19.97 13.36
C HIS A 13 -0.99 -19.01 14.41
N SER A 14 -0.63 -19.21 15.67
CA SER A 14 -1.13 -18.39 16.77
C SER A 14 -0.09 -17.37 17.16
N PHE A 15 -0.18 -16.18 16.60
CA PHE A 15 0.52 -15.01 17.16
C PHE A 15 -0.12 -14.63 18.50
N ALA A 16 0.69 -14.09 19.42
CA ALA A 16 0.17 -13.55 20.67
C ALA A 16 -0.94 -12.51 20.39
N PRO A 17 -2.07 -12.55 21.13
CA PRO A 17 -3.14 -11.59 20.93
C PRO A 17 -2.67 -10.19 21.30
N ILE A 18 -2.96 -9.22 20.43
CA ILE A 18 -2.74 -7.80 20.68
C ILE A 18 -4.11 -7.14 20.86
N PRO A 19 -4.28 -6.22 21.83
CA PRO A 19 -5.52 -5.47 22.01
C PRO A 19 -5.92 -4.72 20.73
N ALA A 20 -7.22 -4.50 20.55
CA ALA A 20 -7.71 -3.71 19.42
C ALA A 20 -7.32 -2.23 19.56
N THR A 21 -7.14 -1.56 18.42
CA THR A 21 -6.77 -0.15 18.32
C THR A 21 -7.86 0.64 17.61
N GLU A 22 -8.25 1.76 18.17
CA GLU A 22 -9.10 2.74 17.48
C GLU A 22 -8.21 3.65 16.61
N ILE A 23 -8.46 3.66 15.30
CA ILE A 23 -7.85 4.54 14.31
C ILE A 23 -8.94 5.45 13.76
N GLY A 24 -9.31 6.48 14.50
CA GLY A 24 -10.49 7.27 14.21
C GLY A 24 -11.75 6.40 14.16
N PRO A 25 -12.47 6.34 13.02
CA PRO A 25 -13.68 5.52 12.89
C PRO A 25 -13.42 4.02 12.73
N LEU A 26 -12.18 3.60 12.48
CA LEU A 26 -11.80 2.20 12.32
C LEU A 26 -11.40 1.59 13.68
N ARG A 27 -12.06 0.50 14.06
CA ARG A 27 -11.59 -0.38 15.14
C ARG A 27 -10.78 -1.52 14.52
N ALA A 28 -9.46 -1.46 14.67
CA ALA A 28 -8.55 -2.49 14.20
C ALA A 28 -8.40 -3.61 15.24
N GLU A 29 -8.88 -4.79 14.94
CA GLU A 29 -8.74 -6.01 15.75
C GLU A 29 -7.56 -6.83 15.22
N TRP A 30 -6.38 -6.60 15.78
CA TRP A 30 -5.13 -7.18 15.29
C TRP A 30 -5.13 -8.71 15.32
N GLY A 31 -4.58 -9.32 14.26
CA GLY A 31 -4.56 -10.78 14.09
C GLY A 31 -5.90 -11.40 13.67
N ARG A 32 -7.00 -10.62 13.61
CA ARG A 32 -8.29 -11.12 13.12
C ARG A 32 -8.42 -11.13 11.60
N ARG A 33 -7.78 -10.18 10.95
CA ARG A 33 -7.67 -10.07 9.49
C ARG A 33 -6.54 -9.13 9.13
N THR A 34 -6.15 -9.15 7.87
CA THR A 34 -5.22 -8.18 7.30
C THR A 34 -5.99 -6.96 6.80
N TYR A 35 -5.58 -5.76 7.24
CA TYR A 35 -6.15 -4.48 6.85
C TYR A 35 -5.47 -3.94 5.61
N ILE A 36 -6.25 -3.25 4.76
CA ILE A 36 -5.75 -2.63 3.52
C ILE A 36 -5.59 -1.12 3.73
N MET A 37 -4.35 -0.66 3.66
CA MET A 37 -4.00 0.76 3.65
C MET A 37 -3.77 1.21 2.20
N ALA A 38 -4.65 2.04 1.67
CA ALA A 38 -4.48 2.61 0.33
C ALA A 38 -3.47 3.77 0.35
N ILE A 39 -2.71 3.91 -0.71
CA ILE A 39 -1.70 4.98 -0.87
C ILE A 39 -2.30 6.14 -1.65
N ALA A 40 -2.14 7.37 -1.14
CA ALA A 40 -2.49 8.61 -1.81
C ALA A 40 -1.31 9.59 -1.82
N ASN A 41 -0.57 9.63 -2.93
CA ASN A 41 0.59 10.50 -3.09
C ASN A 41 0.19 11.85 -3.71
N ILE A 42 0.23 12.93 -2.92
CA ILE A 42 -0.03 14.31 -3.35
C ILE A 42 1.30 14.95 -3.76
N THR A 43 1.99 14.32 -4.71
CA THR A 43 3.33 14.75 -5.17
C THR A 43 3.30 15.14 -6.65
N PRO A 44 4.18 16.07 -7.09
CA PRO A 44 4.31 16.41 -8.51
C PRO A 44 4.91 15.27 -9.35
N ASP A 45 5.76 14.43 -8.76
CA ASP A 45 6.47 13.36 -9.43
C ASP A 45 6.12 11.99 -8.84
N SER A 46 5.60 11.08 -9.66
CA SER A 46 5.60 9.67 -9.32
C SER A 46 6.10 8.83 -10.50
N PHE A 47 7.11 7.96 -10.27
CA PHE A 47 7.60 6.99 -11.26
C PHE A 47 6.54 5.93 -11.61
N SER A 48 5.52 5.77 -10.79
CA SER A 48 4.37 4.88 -11.01
C SER A 48 3.19 5.59 -11.68
N GLY A 49 3.36 6.85 -12.10
CA GLY A 49 2.28 7.63 -12.74
C GLY A 49 1.15 8.05 -11.79
N ASP A 50 1.33 7.89 -10.48
CA ASP A 50 0.31 8.09 -9.44
C ASP A 50 0.48 9.42 -8.66
N GLY A 51 1.42 10.30 -9.06
CA GLY A 51 1.56 11.65 -8.50
C GLY A 51 0.41 12.55 -8.96
N LEU A 52 -0.50 12.87 -8.05
CA LEU A 52 -1.73 13.60 -8.36
C LEU A 52 -1.48 15.03 -8.84
N MET A 53 -0.37 15.66 -8.41
CA MET A 53 -0.06 17.05 -8.78
C MET A 53 0.44 17.23 -10.22
N SER A 54 1.12 16.24 -10.81
CA SER A 54 1.77 16.37 -12.12
C SER A 54 0.81 16.67 -13.27
N THR A 55 -0.46 16.34 -13.09
CA THR A 55 -1.52 16.48 -14.09
C THR A 55 -2.66 17.39 -13.65
N ALA A 56 -2.60 17.96 -12.44
CA ALA A 56 -3.63 18.86 -11.92
C ALA A 56 -3.48 20.25 -12.54
N ALA A 57 -4.58 20.77 -13.09
CA ALA A 57 -4.63 22.08 -13.71
C ALA A 57 -4.78 23.23 -12.69
N SER A 58 -5.27 22.91 -11.49
CA SER A 58 -5.49 23.85 -10.38
C SER A 58 -5.48 23.14 -9.04
N ALA A 59 -5.46 23.91 -7.93
CA ALA A 59 -5.58 23.35 -6.59
C ALA A 59 -6.92 22.63 -6.39
N GLU A 60 -8.02 23.14 -6.96
CA GLU A 60 -9.33 22.49 -6.86
C GLU A 60 -9.37 21.16 -7.66
N ASP A 61 -8.80 21.15 -8.86
CA ASP A 61 -8.65 19.90 -9.65
C ASP A 61 -7.83 18.85 -8.89
N LEU A 62 -6.79 19.28 -8.16
CA LEU A 62 -6.03 18.38 -7.29
C LEU A 62 -6.90 17.79 -6.18
N LEU A 63 -7.68 18.62 -5.50
CA LEU A 63 -8.58 18.17 -4.43
C LEU A 63 -9.66 17.23 -4.95
N ASP A 64 -10.22 17.49 -6.13
CA ASP A 64 -11.20 16.61 -6.78
C ASP A 64 -10.59 15.23 -7.11
N ARG A 65 -9.34 15.20 -7.57
CA ARG A 65 -8.61 13.93 -7.82
C ARG A 65 -8.33 13.17 -6.53
N VAL A 66 -7.91 13.86 -5.48
CA VAL A 66 -7.71 13.25 -4.15
C VAL A 66 -9.02 12.66 -3.63
N GLU A 67 -10.13 13.41 -3.76
CA GLU A 67 -11.46 12.90 -3.39
C GLU A 67 -11.85 11.67 -4.21
N LEU A 68 -11.65 11.69 -5.52
CA LEU A 68 -11.94 10.55 -6.39
C LEU A 68 -11.13 9.32 -6.00
N LEU A 69 -9.81 9.49 -5.77
CA LEU A 69 -8.93 8.40 -5.32
C LEU A 69 -9.42 7.83 -3.99
N ALA A 70 -9.78 8.67 -3.04
CA ALA A 70 -10.29 8.23 -1.73
C ALA A 70 -11.61 7.46 -1.85
N ARG A 71 -12.54 7.92 -2.71
CA ARG A 71 -13.79 7.21 -3.00
C ARG A 71 -13.56 5.88 -3.69
N ASP A 72 -12.63 5.83 -4.63
CA ASP A 72 -12.23 4.61 -5.31
C ASP A 72 -11.59 3.63 -4.33
N ALA A 73 -10.69 4.08 -3.45
CA ALA A 73 -10.08 3.25 -2.41
C ALA A 73 -11.13 2.62 -1.48
N VAL A 74 -12.12 3.41 -1.02
CA VAL A 74 -13.23 2.90 -0.19
C VAL A 74 -14.08 1.90 -0.96
N ARG A 75 -14.47 2.21 -2.20
CA ARG A 75 -15.24 1.29 -3.06
C ARG A 75 -14.48 -0.03 -3.28
N ASP A 76 -13.18 0.03 -3.46
CA ASP A 76 -12.34 -1.13 -3.71
C ASP A 76 -12.00 -1.90 -2.42
N GLY A 77 -12.36 -1.35 -1.25
CA GLY A 77 -12.31 -2.00 0.06
C GLY A 77 -11.07 -1.69 0.89
N ALA A 78 -10.50 -0.49 0.74
CA ALA A 78 -9.52 0.00 1.70
C ALA A 78 -10.16 0.25 3.06
N ASP A 79 -9.43 -0.08 4.12
CA ASP A 79 -9.80 0.17 5.51
C ASP A 79 -9.36 1.57 5.96
N LEU A 80 -8.21 2.00 5.44
CA LEU A 80 -7.63 3.31 5.73
C LEU A 80 -6.90 3.85 4.50
N LEU A 81 -6.72 5.17 4.47
CA LEU A 81 -6.01 5.89 3.42
C LEU A 81 -4.80 6.59 4.03
N ASP A 82 -3.63 6.40 3.43
CA ASP A 82 -2.38 7.01 3.84
C ASP A 82 -1.98 8.11 2.87
N LEU A 83 -1.95 9.35 3.37
CA LEU A 83 -1.70 10.56 2.59
C LEU A 83 -0.26 11.02 2.77
N GLY A 84 0.50 11.13 1.67
CA GLY A 84 1.84 11.69 1.64
C GLY A 84 1.95 12.82 0.61
N ALA A 85 2.65 13.91 0.95
CA ALA A 85 2.86 15.05 0.04
C ALA A 85 4.33 15.31 -0.30
N GLU A 86 5.23 14.57 0.31
CA GLU A 86 6.65 14.54 -0.03
C GLU A 86 7.02 13.21 -0.67
N SER A 87 7.82 13.26 -1.75
CA SER A 87 8.37 12.04 -2.34
C SER A 87 9.50 11.51 -1.45
N THR A 88 9.45 10.20 -1.14
CA THR A 88 10.49 9.53 -0.36
C THR A 88 11.43 8.70 -1.22
N ARG A 89 11.43 8.94 -2.53
CA ARG A 89 12.25 8.21 -3.51
C ARG A 89 13.70 8.72 -3.51
N PRO A 90 14.68 7.83 -3.77
CA PRO A 90 16.06 8.27 -3.93
C PRO A 90 16.19 9.39 -4.97
N GLY A 91 16.81 10.50 -4.60
CA GLY A 91 17.01 11.66 -5.48
C GLY A 91 15.82 12.63 -5.58
N HIS A 92 14.79 12.48 -4.76
CA HIS A 92 13.74 13.50 -4.65
C HIS A 92 14.28 14.81 -4.06
N THR A 93 13.60 15.89 -4.34
CA THR A 93 13.87 17.19 -3.70
C THR A 93 13.03 17.27 -2.42
N GLU A 94 13.69 17.48 -1.30
CA GLU A 94 13.00 17.76 -0.04
C GLU A 94 12.20 19.05 -0.15
N ILE A 95 11.00 19.05 0.41
CA ILE A 95 10.14 20.23 0.49
C ILE A 95 10.10 20.75 1.93
N THR A 96 9.81 22.03 2.10
CA THR A 96 9.65 22.59 3.45
C THR A 96 8.40 22.05 4.12
N ALA A 97 8.37 22.06 5.46
CA ALA A 97 7.16 21.70 6.22
C ALA A 97 5.98 22.59 5.84
N THR A 98 6.20 23.88 5.61
CA THR A 98 5.15 24.80 5.16
C THR A 98 4.54 24.38 3.83
N GLU A 99 5.36 23.93 2.88
CA GLU A 99 4.87 23.46 1.58
C GLU A 99 4.13 22.12 1.71
N GLU A 100 4.64 21.22 2.52
CA GLU A 100 4.00 19.94 2.79
C GLU A 100 2.63 20.12 3.46
N ILE A 101 2.54 20.99 4.47
CA ILE A 101 1.29 21.39 5.12
C ILE A 101 0.31 21.97 4.10
N ALA A 102 0.77 22.88 3.24
CA ALA A 102 -0.09 23.52 2.23
C ALA A 102 -0.69 22.51 1.24
N ARG A 103 -0.02 21.38 0.99
CA ARG A 103 -0.52 20.29 0.13
C ARG A 103 -1.46 19.34 0.89
N LEU A 104 -1.09 18.94 2.12
CA LEU A 104 -1.79 17.92 2.89
C LEU A 104 -3.09 18.39 3.51
N ILE A 105 -3.09 19.56 4.17
CA ILE A 105 -4.21 19.97 5.00
C ILE A 105 -5.50 20.12 4.21
N PRO A 106 -5.54 20.80 3.04
CA PRO A 106 -6.76 20.90 2.25
C PRO A 106 -7.30 19.53 1.80
N ALA A 107 -6.40 18.58 1.52
CA ALA A 107 -6.77 17.22 1.13
C ALA A 107 -7.39 16.45 2.30
N ILE A 108 -6.78 16.50 3.49
CA ILE A 108 -7.32 15.87 4.71
C ILE A 108 -8.72 16.43 5.02
N GLU A 109 -8.89 17.75 5.05
CA GLU A 109 -10.16 18.41 5.31
C GLU A 109 -11.24 18.04 4.28
N ARG A 110 -10.86 17.97 2.98
CA ARG A 110 -11.77 17.55 1.90
C ARG A 110 -12.25 16.11 2.14
N ILE A 111 -11.33 15.18 2.39
CA ILE A 111 -11.67 13.76 2.62
C ILE A 111 -12.49 13.61 3.89
N ARG A 112 -12.13 14.26 4.98
CA ARG A 112 -12.89 14.23 6.25
C ARG A 112 -14.34 14.66 6.07
N ARG A 113 -14.58 15.67 5.24
CA ARG A 113 -15.93 16.18 4.94
C ARG A 113 -16.75 15.19 4.11
N VAL A 114 -16.16 14.56 3.09
CA VAL A 114 -16.90 13.72 2.13
C VAL A 114 -16.93 12.24 2.48
N LEU A 115 -15.97 11.76 3.28
CA LEU A 115 -15.82 10.37 3.73
C LEU A 115 -15.51 10.33 5.24
N PRO A 116 -16.42 10.79 6.11
CA PRO A 116 -16.18 10.93 7.55
C PRO A 116 -15.87 9.60 8.27
N THR A 117 -16.22 8.47 7.65
CA THR A 117 -16.00 7.11 8.18
C THR A 117 -14.70 6.47 7.70
N LEU A 118 -13.93 7.13 6.82
CA LEU A 118 -12.63 6.63 6.38
C LEU A 118 -11.56 7.00 7.40
N ALA A 119 -10.78 6.00 7.85
CA ALA A 119 -9.61 6.24 8.67
C ALA A 119 -8.48 6.86 7.83
N LEU A 120 -7.83 7.91 8.33
CA LEU A 120 -6.75 8.62 7.64
C LEU A 120 -5.44 8.48 8.41
N SER A 121 -4.40 8.09 7.70
CA SER A 121 -3.00 8.13 8.09
C SER A 121 -2.28 9.25 7.33
N VAL A 122 -1.23 9.81 7.91
CA VAL A 122 -0.37 10.78 7.24
C VAL A 122 1.07 10.27 7.19
N ASP A 123 1.62 10.19 5.96
CA ASP A 123 2.99 9.78 5.67
C ASP A 123 3.88 11.03 5.67
N THR A 124 4.56 11.26 6.78
CA THR A 124 5.50 12.37 6.96
C THR A 124 6.53 12.03 8.04
N GLN A 125 7.71 12.63 7.89
CA GLN A 125 8.80 12.54 8.86
C GLN A 125 8.99 13.83 9.68
N LYS A 126 8.12 14.84 9.44
CA LYS A 126 8.24 16.18 10.06
C LYS A 126 7.18 16.33 11.15
N PRO A 127 7.57 16.51 12.43
CA PRO A 127 6.62 16.61 13.54
C PRO A 127 5.62 17.75 13.39
N GLU A 128 6.03 18.89 12.84
CA GLU A 128 5.15 20.03 12.60
C GLU A 128 4.07 19.73 11.54
N VAL A 129 4.41 18.95 10.50
CA VAL A 129 3.44 18.49 9.48
C VAL A 129 2.48 17.48 10.09
N ALA A 130 3.01 16.52 10.86
CA ALA A 130 2.22 15.51 11.56
C ALA A 130 1.23 16.16 12.54
N ALA A 131 1.66 17.16 13.32
CA ALA A 131 0.79 17.89 14.22
C ALA A 131 -0.34 18.61 13.49
N ALA A 132 -0.03 19.34 12.41
CA ALA A 132 -1.02 20.03 11.59
C ALA A 132 -2.01 19.06 10.94
N ALA A 133 -1.53 17.90 10.46
CA ALA A 133 -2.39 16.87 9.87
C ALA A 133 -3.35 16.25 10.90
N LEU A 134 -2.91 15.99 12.14
CA LEU A 134 -3.77 15.54 13.22
C LEU A 134 -4.81 16.59 13.59
N ASP A 135 -4.45 17.87 13.63
CA ASP A 135 -5.37 18.97 13.89
C ASP A 135 -6.43 19.11 12.77
N ALA A 136 -6.08 18.79 11.52
CA ALA A 136 -6.99 18.76 10.38
C ALA A 136 -7.87 17.49 10.32
N GLY A 137 -7.62 16.49 11.20
CA GLY A 137 -8.46 15.31 11.34
C GLY A 137 -7.86 14.00 10.81
N ALA A 138 -6.56 13.91 10.63
CA ALA A 138 -5.86 12.63 10.50
C ALA A 138 -5.95 11.85 11.82
N HIS A 139 -5.87 10.52 11.76
CA HIS A 139 -6.11 9.64 12.90
C HIS A 139 -4.88 8.82 13.30
N MET A 140 -3.86 8.78 12.45
CA MET A 140 -2.69 7.93 12.58
C MET A 140 -1.49 8.59 11.89
N LEU A 141 -0.30 8.34 12.41
CA LEU A 141 0.97 8.78 11.83
C LEU A 141 1.67 7.60 11.14
N ASN A 142 2.35 7.87 10.03
CA ASN A 142 3.20 6.92 9.33
C ASN A 142 4.58 7.56 9.16
N ASP A 143 5.53 7.19 10.06
CA ASP A 143 6.88 7.75 10.07
C ASP A 143 7.87 6.79 9.40
N ILE A 144 8.28 7.15 8.20
CA ILE A 144 9.24 6.37 7.42
C ILE A 144 10.68 6.44 7.93
N TRP A 145 10.95 7.25 8.95
CA TRP A 145 12.23 7.35 9.64
C TRP A 145 12.12 7.05 11.14
N GLY A 146 11.17 6.23 11.54
CA GLY A 146 10.81 5.94 12.91
C GLY A 146 11.91 5.35 13.79
N THR A 147 13.01 4.87 13.20
CA THR A 147 14.16 4.37 13.96
C THR A 147 15.14 5.48 14.37
N ARG A 148 14.94 6.75 13.95
CA ARG A 148 15.79 7.87 14.40
C ARG A 148 15.78 8.02 15.91
N PRO A 149 16.89 8.53 16.51
CA PRO A 149 17.03 8.62 17.96
C PRO A 149 16.36 9.84 18.60
N ASP A 150 15.80 10.79 17.81
CA ASP A 150 15.25 12.05 18.33
C ASP A 150 13.89 11.90 19.04
N ASP A 151 13.14 10.84 18.76
CA ASP A 151 11.84 10.51 19.35
C ASP A 151 10.74 11.59 19.21
N GLU A 152 10.91 12.60 18.37
CA GLU A 152 9.95 13.72 18.28
C GLU A 152 8.58 13.23 17.77
N MET A 153 8.55 12.36 16.77
CA MET A 153 7.32 11.76 16.26
C MET A 153 6.67 10.83 17.29
N LEU A 154 7.47 10.06 18.03
CA LEU A 154 6.95 9.19 19.11
C LEU A 154 6.33 10.04 20.24
N ARG A 155 6.98 11.15 20.67
CA ARG A 155 6.42 12.06 21.67
C ARG A 155 5.11 12.66 21.19
N LEU A 156 5.03 13.12 19.94
CA LEU A 156 3.79 13.64 19.35
C LEU A 156 2.68 12.58 19.36
N ALA A 157 2.98 11.35 18.95
CA ALA A 157 2.01 10.26 18.96
C ALA A 157 1.52 9.93 20.38
N ALA A 158 2.43 9.93 21.37
CA ALA A 158 2.09 9.71 22.77
C ALA A 158 1.19 10.83 23.32
N GLU A 159 1.54 12.10 23.09
CA GLU A 159 0.79 13.28 23.53
C GLU A 159 -0.62 13.32 22.91
N ARG A 160 -0.71 13.06 21.62
CA ARG A 160 -1.98 13.05 20.86
C ARG A 160 -2.77 11.76 21.04
N ARG A 161 -2.17 10.72 21.64
CA ARG A 161 -2.75 9.39 21.87
C ARG A 161 -3.24 8.73 20.58
N VAL A 162 -2.50 8.92 19.48
CA VAL A 162 -2.79 8.33 18.17
C VAL A 162 -1.86 7.16 17.88
N PRO A 163 -2.28 6.19 17.06
CA PRO A 163 -1.37 5.15 16.55
C PRO A 163 -0.29 5.74 15.65
N ILE A 164 0.87 5.10 15.65
CA ILE A 164 2.00 5.46 14.80
C ILE A 164 2.63 4.22 14.17
N VAL A 165 2.88 4.26 12.88
CA VAL A 165 3.80 3.34 12.20
C VAL A 165 5.21 3.88 12.35
N VAL A 166 6.11 3.02 12.78
CA VAL A 166 7.55 3.29 12.82
C VAL A 166 8.26 2.35 11.86
N MET A 167 8.95 2.92 10.89
CA MET A 167 9.60 2.14 9.84
C MET A 167 11.11 2.10 10.03
N HIS A 168 11.68 0.89 9.86
CA HIS A 168 13.11 0.71 9.75
C HIS A 168 13.64 1.27 8.44
N ASN A 169 14.42 2.33 8.50
CA ASN A 169 15.02 2.98 7.34
C ASN A 169 16.52 3.17 7.53
N ARG A 170 17.27 3.05 6.43
CA ARG A 170 18.71 3.35 6.39
C ARG A 170 18.96 4.36 5.27
N SER A 171 19.87 5.31 5.52
CA SER A 171 20.31 6.29 4.51
C SER A 171 21.03 5.64 3.33
N GLU A 172 21.75 4.53 3.58
CA GLU A 172 22.56 3.82 2.59
C GLU A 172 22.41 2.31 2.72
N VAL A 173 22.62 1.62 1.60
CA VAL A 173 22.68 0.15 1.57
C VAL A 173 24.05 -0.30 2.07
N ALA A 174 24.09 -1.05 3.16
CA ALA A 174 25.34 -1.65 3.64
C ALA A 174 25.86 -2.70 2.64
N VAL A 175 27.03 -2.45 2.07
CA VAL A 175 27.66 -3.33 1.08
C VAL A 175 28.39 -4.47 1.77
N GLY A 176 28.10 -5.71 1.37
CA GLY A 176 28.80 -6.89 1.87
C GLY A 176 28.27 -7.44 3.19
N GLU A 177 27.19 -6.87 3.73
CA GLU A 177 26.53 -7.38 4.93
C GLU A 177 25.85 -8.72 4.68
N ARG A 178 26.06 -9.69 5.58
CA ARG A 178 25.41 -11.00 5.49
C ARG A 178 23.94 -10.88 5.87
N GLY A 179 23.09 -11.71 5.25
CA GLY A 179 21.65 -11.67 5.52
C GLY A 179 21.26 -11.99 6.96
N ALA A 180 22.05 -12.79 7.69
CA ALA A 180 21.84 -13.07 9.12
C ALA A 180 22.15 -11.85 9.98
N ASP A 181 23.27 -11.17 9.74
CA ASP A 181 23.67 -9.97 10.49
C ASP A 181 22.64 -8.86 10.29
N PHE A 182 22.14 -8.69 9.05
CA PHE A 182 21.04 -7.76 8.76
C PHE A 182 19.73 -8.13 9.47
N ALA A 183 19.41 -9.43 9.57
CA ALA A 183 18.19 -9.88 10.25
C ALA A 183 18.23 -9.55 11.75
N GLU A 184 19.36 -9.80 12.40
CA GLU A 184 19.57 -9.48 13.82
C GLU A 184 19.51 -7.96 14.05
N GLU A 185 20.21 -7.17 13.24
CA GLU A 185 20.22 -5.71 13.34
C GLU A 185 18.82 -5.14 13.17
N LEU A 186 18.05 -5.58 12.15
CA LEU A 186 16.69 -5.10 11.93
C LEU A 186 15.80 -5.38 13.15
N LEU A 187 15.86 -6.59 13.70
CA LEU A 187 15.05 -6.96 14.87
C LEU A 187 15.46 -6.17 16.11
N ASP A 188 16.76 -5.97 16.34
CA ASP A 188 17.28 -5.21 17.48
C ASP A 188 16.87 -3.73 17.39
N GLU A 189 16.99 -3.10 16.22
CA GLU A 189 16.57 -1.72 16.03
C GLU A 189 15.05 -1.55 16.21
N MET A 190 14.25 -2.49 15.70
CA MET A 190 12.79 -2.45 15.86
C MET A 190 12.38 -2.70 17.32
N ALA A 191 13.05 -3.60 18.03
CA ALA A 191 12.84 -3.79 19.46
C ALA A 191 13.24 -2.54 20.26
N ALA A 192 14.36 -1.88 19.91
CA ALA A 192 14.79 -0.66 20.57
C ALA A 192 13.80 0.50 20.39
N VAL A 193 13.23 0.68 19.17
CA VAL A 193 12.22 1.73 18.97
C VAL A 193 10.91 1.39 19.69
N ALA A 194 10.53 0.12 19.74
CA ALA A 194 9.36 -0.33 20.50
C ALA A 194 9.51 -0.01 22.00
N GLU A 195 10.70 -0.23 22.56
CA GLU A 195 11.00 0.10 23.95
C GLU A 195 10.99 1.62 24.22
N ARG A 196 11.51 2.43 23.29
CA ARG A 196 11.41 3.90 23.39
C ARG A 196 9.96 4.37 23.37
N GLY A 197 9.13 3.81 22.46
CA GLY A 197 7.69 4.11 22.41
C GLY A 197 6.99 3.74 23.73
N ARG A 198 7.31 2.56 24.28
CA ARG A 198 6.78 2.11 25.57
C ARG A 198 7.20 3.06 26.72
N ALA A 199 8.45 3.50 26.73
CA ALA A 199 8.95 4.45 27.74
C ALA A 199 8.24 5.81 27.68
N LEU A 200 7.78 6.23 26.48
CA LEU A 200 6.97 7.42 26.26
C LEU A 200 5.46 7.20 26.53
N GLY A 201 5.07 5.99 26.93
CA GLY A 201 3.69 5.66 27.27
C GLY A 201 2.80 5.29 26.08
N ILE A 202 3.38 4.96 24.92
CA ILE A 202 2.62 4.44 23.77
C ILE A 202 2.28 2.96 24.04
N PRO A 203 0.99 2.58 24.08
CA PRO A 203 0.61 1.17 24.21
C PRO A 203 1.07 0.35 23.01
N ALA A 204 1.42 -0.93 23.22
CA ALA A 204 1.97 -1.80 22.19
C ALA A 204 1.08 -1.90 20.96
N GLU A 205 -0.24 -1.96 21.14
CA GLU A 205 -1.23 -2.02 20.07
C GLU A 205 -1.30 -0.76 19.19
N ARG A 206 -0.73 0.37 19.66
CA ARG A 206 -0.70 1.64 18.90
C ARG A 206 0.63 1.92 18.22
N LEU A 207 1.66 1.14 18.51
CA LEU A 207 2.97 1.23 17.85
C LEU A 207 3.08 0.12 16.81
N ILE A 208 2.95 0.47 15.54
CA ILE A 208 2.94 -0.47 14.41
C ILE A 208 4.35 -0.53 13.82
N LEU A 209 4.90 -1.72 13.64
CA LEU A 209 6.27 -1.93 13.14
C LEU A 209 6.25 -2.18 11.64
N ASP A 210 7.11 -1.47 10.87
CA ASP A 210 7.32 -1.71 9.44
C ASP A 210 8.81 -2.03 9.19
N PRO A 211 9.16 -3.19 8.62
CA PRO A 211 10.55 -3.54 8.31
C PRO A 211 11.18 -2.67 7.21
N GLY A 212 10.42 -1.77 6.58
CA GLY A 212 10.92 -0.80 5.61
C GLY A 212 11.41 -1.43 4.32
N PHE A 213 10.63 -2.33 3.73
CA PHE A 213 10.95 -2.92 2.42
C PHE A 213 11.18 -1.84 1.37
N GLY A 214 12.36 -1.84 0.72
CA GLY A 214 12.72 -0.87 -0.33
C GLY A 214 13.41 0.41 0.16
N PHE A 215 13.68 0.55 1.47
CA PHE A 215 14.32 1.71 2.07
C PHE A 215 15.70 1.36 2.60
N GLY A 216 16.76 1.86 1.94
CA GLY A 216 18.15 1.64 2.31
C GLY A 216 18.58 0.17 2.35
N LYS A 217 17.94 -0.70 1.55
CA LYS A 217 18.14 -2.15 1.56
C LYS A 217 18.44 -2.70 0.16
N SER A 218 19.36 -3.66 0.08
CA SER A 218 19.56 -4.44 -1.14
C SER A 218 18.33 -5.31 -1.45
N PRO A 219 18.18 -5.83 -2.69
CA PRO A 219 17.10 -6.76 -3.02
C PRO A 219 17.08 -8.00 -2.12
N ALA A 220 18.24 -8.54 -1.76
CA ALA A 220 18.34 -9.68 -0.85
C ALA A 220 17.87 -9.34 0.57
N GLN A 221 18.30 -8.18 1.11
CA GLN A 221 17.85 -7.68 2.41
C GLN A 221 16.35 -7.41 2.44
N ASN A 222 15.77 -6.92 1.34
CA ASN A 222 14.31 -6.76 1.23
C ASN A 222 13.57 -8.10 1.34
N LEU A 223 14.09 -9.16 0.73
CA LEU A 223 13.50 -10.49 0.87
C LEU A 223 13.69 -11.08 2.27
N VAL A 224 14.80 -10.75 2.95
CA VAL A 224 14.98 -11.09 4.38
C VAL A 224 13.95 -10.34 5.22
N ALA A 225 13.77 -9.03 5.02
CA ALA A 225 12.78 -8.23 5.73
C ALA A 225 11.34 -8.80 5.57
N LEU A 226 10.98 -9.26 4.37
CA LEU A 226 9.71 -9.94 4.12
C LEU A 226 9.56 -11.23 4.96
N ARG A 227 10.64 -11.97 5.18
CA ARG A 227 10.63 -13.20 5.98
C ARG A 227 10.58 -12.97 7.48
N LEU A 228 10.95 -11.77 7.95
CA LEU A 228 11.01 -11.42 9.36
C LEU A 228 9.68 -10.92 9.95
N LEU A 229 8.61 -10.84 9.16
CA LEU A 229 7.31 -10.30 9.61
C LEU A 229 6.78 -11.03 10.85
N GLY A 230 6.88 -12.37 10.88
CA GLY A 230 6.49 -13.15 12.05
C GLY A 230 7.32 -12.81 13.29
N ALA A 231 8.64 -12.70 13.14
CA ALA A 231 9.53 -12.32 14.25
C ALA A 231 9.26 -10.89 14.75
N LEU A 232 8.94 -9.94 13.86
CA LEU A 232 8.49 -8.60 14.26
C LEU A 232 7.15 -8.65 15.01
N ARG A 233 6.23 -9.49 14.55
CA ARG A 233 4.93 -9.68 15.21
C ARG A 233 5.09 -10.27 16.62
N ASP A 234 6.09 -11.14 16.82
CA ASP A 234 6.42 -11.75 18.10
C ASP A 234 7.01 -10.74 19.10
N LEU A 235 7.43 -9.54 18.66
CA LEU A 235 7.75 -8.43 19.57
C LEU A 235 6.51 -7.88 20.31
N GLY A 236 5.30 -8.35 19.94
CA GLY A 236 4.05 -7.95 20.61
C GLY A 236 3.39 -6.70 20.03
N HIS A 237 3.75 -6.31 18.82
CA HIS A 237 3.25 -5.12 18.12
C HIS A 237 2.54 -5.50 16.81
N PRO A 238 1.56 -4.72 16.34
CA PRO A 238 1.04 -4.88 14.98
C PRO A 238 2.14 -4.62 13.96
N VAL A 239 2.05 -5.28 12.80
CA VAL A 239 3.05 -5.19 11.73
C VAL A 239 2.42 -4.68 10.43
N LEU A 240 3.06 -3.69 9.81
CA LEU A 240 2.74 -3.19 8.49
C LEU A 240 3.78 -3.62 7.47
N LEU A 241 3.36 -3.90 6.25
CA LEU A 241 4.25 -4.11 5.11
C LEU A 241 3.80 -3.31 3.88
N GLY A 242 4.72 -2.52 3.31
CA GLY A 242 4.53 -1.79 2.05
C GLY A 242 5.50 -2.25 0.96
N THR A 243 5.09 -3.17 0.08
CA THR A 243 5.92 -3.66 -1.05
C THR A 243 5.46 -3.15 -2.41
N SER A 244 4.31 -2.47 -2.46
CA SER A 244 3.60 -2.15 -3.68
C SER A 244 4.46 -1.43 -4.71
N ARG A 245 4.57 -2.04 -5.89
CA ARG A 245 5.30 -1.54 -7.07
C ARG A 245 6.80 -1.27 -6.87
N LYS A 246 7.40 -1.72 -5.75
CA LYS A 246 8.80 -1.44 -5.40
C LYS A 246 9.80 -2.12 -6.32
N SER A 247 10.99 -1.52 -6.47
CA SER A 247 12.03 -1.91 -7.44
C SER A 247 12.55 -3.34 -7.26
N THR A 248 12.60 -3.84 -6.02
CA THR A 248 12.98 -5.23 -5.75
C THR A 248 12.05 -6.21 -6.46
N LEU A 249 10.74 -5.95 -6.46
CA LEU A 249 9.77 -6.78 -7.20
C LEU A 249 10.02 -6.68 -8.70
N GLY A 250 10.26 -5.47 -9.22
CA GLY A 250 10.59 -5.26 -10.63
C GLY A 250 11.83 -6.03 -11.10
N ARG A 251 12.82 -6.20 -10.23
CA ARG A 251 14.02 -7.03 -10.54
C ARG A 251 13.73 -8.52 -10.58
N ILE A 252 12.71 -8.98 -9.84
CA ILE A 252 12.34 -10.40 -9.80
C ILE A 252 11.49 -10.77 -11.01
N VAL A 253 10.56 -9.89 -11.41
CA VAL A 253 9.61 -10.17 -12.49
C VAL A 253 9.96 -9.50 -13.82
N ASP A 254 11.10 -8.77 -13.86
CA ASP A 254 11.56 -8.00 -15.03
C ASP A 254 10.48 -7.07 -15.59
N GLY A 255 9.86 -6.28 -14.68
CA GLY A 255 8.69 -5.46 -15.02
C GLY A 255 8.81 -3.99 -14.58
N ALA A 256 8.21 -3.09 -15.37
CA ALA A 256 7.98 -1.69 -15.01
C ALA A 256 7.04 -1.57 -13.78
N PRO A 257 6.99 -0.44 -13.07
CA PRO A 257 6.15 -0.29 -11.87
C PRO A 257 4.69 -0.70 -12.07
N GLU A 258 4.10 -0.36 -13.21
CA GLU A 258 2.73 -0.70 -13.62
C GLU A 258 2.51 -2.20 -13.84
N ASP A 259 3.56 -2.94 -14.20
CA ASP A 259 3.50 -4.39 -14.48
C ASP A 259 3.69 -5.24 -13.21
N ARG A 260 3.96 -4.62 -12.05
CA ARG A 260 4.31 -5.32 -10.79
C ARG A 260 3.10 -5.72 -9.96
N LEU A 261 1.87 -5.63 -10.49
CA LEU A 261 0.65 -5.95 -9.75
C LEU A 261 0.68 -7.39 -9.20
N ALA A 262 0.96 -8.38 -10.04
CA ALA A 262 1.00 -9.78 -9.62
C ALA A 262 2.06 -10.03 -8.53
N ALA A 263 3.25 -9.41 -8.67
CA ALA A 263 4.31 -9.51 -7.67
C ALA A 263 3.93 -8.81 -6.35
N THR A 264 3.25 -7.66 -6.41
CA THR A 264 2.71 -6.98 -5.23
C THR A 264 1.69 -7.85 -4.50
N VAL A 265 0.73 -8.41 -5.24
CA VAL A 265 -0.32 -9.30 -4.70
C VAL A 265 0.29 -10.54 -4.05
N ALA A 266 1.31 -11.14 -4.68
CA ALA A 266 2.02 -12.27 -4.10
C ALA A 266 2.70 -11.91 -2.75
N THR A 267 3.37 -10.75 -2.67
CA THR A 267 3.98 -10.31 -1.41
C THR A 267 2.97 -9.92 -0.36
N SER A 268 1.81 -9.37 -0.72
CA SER A 268 0.71 -9.12 0.21
C SER A 268 0.13 -10.41 0.78
N ALA A 269 -0.02 -11.46 -0.04
CA ALA A 269 -0.43 -12.78 0.44
C ALA A 269 0.61 -13.40 1.39
N VAL A 270 1.90 -13.31 1.06
CA VAL A 270 3.00 -13.75 1.94
C VAL A 270 2.98 -12.97 3.25
N ALA A 271 2.77 -11.65 3.20
CA ALA A 271 2.71 -10.80 4.39
C ALA A 271 1.58 -11.23 5.33
N ALA A 272 0.37 -11.40 4.81
CA ALA A 272 -0.78 -11.87 5.57
C ALA A 272 -0.53 -13.26 6.20
N LEU A 273 0.07 -14.18 5.45
CA LEU A 273 0.44 -15.51 5.93
C LEU A 273 1.48 -15.43 7.05
N SER A 274 2.40 -14.47 6.97
CA SER A 274 3.49 -14.26 7.93
C SER A 274 3.11 -13.36 9.12
N GLY A 275 1.84 -12.99 9.26
CA GLY A 275 1.33 -12.24 10.42
C GLY A 275 1.36 -10.73 10.30
N ALA A 276 1.53 -10.17 9.12
CA ALA A 276 1.31 -8.73 8.93
C ALA A 276 -0.16 -8.38 9.15
N ASP A 277 -0.39 -7.32 9.93
CA ASP A 277 -1.72 -6.82 10.25
C ASP A 277 -2.22 -5.80 9.22
N ILE A 278 -1.30 -5.10 8.53
CA ILE A 278 -1.61 -4.09 7.51
C ILE A 278 -0.74 -4.32 6.26
N VAL A 279 -1.34 -4.24 5.08
CA VAL A 279 -0.62 -4.11 3.81
C VAL A 279 -0.90 -2.75 3.17
N ARG A 280 0.16 -2.00 2.82
CA ARG A 280 0.10 -0.67 2.21
C ARG A 280 0.28 -0.78 0.71
N VAL A 281 -0.75 -0.44 -0.07
CA VAL A 281 -0.84 -0.77 -1.49
C VAL A 281 -1.47 0.34 -2.35
N HIS A 282 -1.08 0.40 -3.64
CA HIS A 282 -1.74 1.24 -4.65
C HIS A 282 -3.00 0.56 -5.21
N ASP A 283 -2.92 -0.73 -5.51
CA ASP A 283 -3.97 -1.51 -6.19
C ASP A 283 -4.83 -2.24 -5.13
N VAL A 284 -5.78 -1.52 -4.54
CA VAL A 284 -6.57 -1.95 -3.37
C VAL A 284 -7.31 -3.26 -3.63
N GLU A 285 -8.15 -3.33 -4.69
CA GLU A 285 -9.04 -4.46 -4.94
C GLU A 285 -8.30 -5.80 -5.03
N ALA A 286 -7.24 -5.85 -5.83
CA ALA A 286 -6.49 -7.08 -6.06
C ALA A 286 -5.77 -7.57 -4.80
N ASN A 287 -5.21 -6.65 -4.01
CA ASN A 287 -4.52 -6.98 -2.77
C ASN A 287 -5.51 -7.38 -1.66
N ARG A 288 -6.66 -6.69 -1.54
CA ARG A 288 -7.74 -7.08 -0.64
C ARG A 288 -8.22 -8.51 -0.92
N ASP A 289 -8.48 -8.83 -2.18
CA ASP A 289 -8.99 -10.16 -2.53
C ASP A 289 -7.96 -11.24 -2.17
N ALA A 290 -6.66 -10.98 -2.39
CA ALA A 290 -5.60 -11.91 -2.03
C ALA A 290 -5.48 -12.14 -0.52
N VAL A 291 -5.42 -11.06 0.27
CA VAL A 291 -5.29 -11.20 1.74
C VAL A 291 -6.54 -11.82 2.36
N ARG A 292 -7.73 -11.58 1.82
CA ARG A 292 -8.97 -12.25 2.26
C ARG A 292 -8.94 -13.75 2.05
N VAL A 293 -8.35 -14.23 0.95
CA VAL A 293 -8.16 -15.67 0.73
C VAL A 293 -7.23 -16.26 1.79
N VAL A 294 -6.10 -15.59 2.08
CA VAL A 294 -5.17 -16.03 3.13
C VAL A 294 -5.84 -15.99 4.49
N ASP A 295 -6.49 -14.89 4.84
CA ASP A 295 -7.23 -14.73 6.10
C ASP A 295 -8.28 -15.83 6.31
N ALA A 296 -9.03 -16.18 5.25
CA ALA A 296 -10.01 -17.26 5.31
C ALA A 296 -9.33 -18.62 5.52
N ALA A 297 -8.23 -18.89 4.81
CA ALA A 297 -7.48 -20.15 4.93
C ALA A 297 -6.88 -20.33 6.33
N LEU A 298 -6.31 -19.27 6.93
CA LEU A 298 -5.72 -19.31 8.28
C LEU A 298 -6.76 -19.55 9.37
N ARG A 299 -8.03 -19.16 9.13
CA ARG A 299 -9.13 -19.29 10.10
C ARG A 299 -10.05 -20.48 9.85
N ALA A 300 -9.85 -21.19 8.74
CA ALA A 300 -10.65 -22.36 8.42
C ALA A 300 -10.37 -23.49 9.44
N THR A 301 -11.31 -23.78 10.33
CA THR A 301 -11.20 -24.89 11.29
C THR A 301 -11.81 -26.20 10.76
N GLY A 302 -12.39 -26.15 9.56
CA GLY A 302 -13.14 -27.28 8.97
C GLY A 302 -14.54 -27.46 9.55
N ASP A 303 -14.86 -26.84 10.68
CA ASP A 303 -16.15 -26.94 11.37
C ASP A 303 -17.06 -25.72 11.12
N GLN A 304 -16.58 -24.76 10.29
CA GLN A 304 -17.35 -23.55 9.96
C GLN A 304 -18.39 -23.87 8.88
N PRO A 305 -19.63 -23.37 9.00
CA PRO A 305 -20.60 -23.48 7.93
C PRO A 305 -20.10 -22.72 6.69
N ASP A 306 -20.37 -23.24 5.49
CA ASP A 306 -19.96 -22.64 4.21
C ASP A 306 -20.37 -21.15 4.07
N GLU A 307 -21.41 -20.74 4.77
CA GLU A 307 -21.90 -19.36 4.87
C GLU A 307 -20.89 -18.41 5.54
N ALA A 308 -20.00 -18.91 6.39
CA ALA A 308 -18.92 -18.10 7.00
C ALA A 308 -17.84 -17.71 5.97
N ILE A 309 -17.77 -18.41 4.84
CA ILE A 309 -16.88 -18.12 3.70
C ILE A 309 -17.63 -17.33 2.62
N GLY A 310 -18.71 -16.66 2.98
CA GLY A 310 -19.64 -15.99 2.08
C GLY A 310 -19.03 -14.84 1.25
N PRO A 311 -19.73 -14.44 0.17
CA PRO A 311 -19.30 -13.35 -0.67
C PRO A 311 -19.16 -12.05 0.11
N ASN A 312 -18.26 -11.19 -0.35
CA ASN A 312 -18.06 -9.85 0.24
C ASN A 312 -19.39 -9.11 0.36
N PRO A 313 -19.84 -8.74 1.58
CA PRO A 313 -21.10 -8.00 1.76
C PRO A 313 -21.14 -6.68 0.96
N ASN A 314 -19.98 -6.06 0.69
CA ASN A 314 -19.87 -4.86 -0.13
C ASN A 314 -19.93 -5.15 -1.64
N ARG A 315 -20.06 -6.42 -2.06
CA ARG A 315 -20.16 -6.79 -3.48
C ARG A 315 -21.60 -6.70 -4.01
N ALA A 316 -22.60 -6.76 -3.13
CA ALA A 316 -24.01 -6.76 -3.52
C ALA A 316 -24.47 -5.40 -4.10
N ASP A 317 -23.85 -4.28 -3.65
CA ASP A 317 -24.14 -2.91 -4.13
C ASP A 317 -23.21 -2.44 -5.26
N ARG A 318 -22.34 -3.30 -5.78
CA ARG A 318 -21.51 -2.93 -6.93
C ARG A 318 -22.37 -2.83 -8.17
N PRO A 319 -22.41 -1.69 -8.85
CA PRO A 319 -22.85 -1.68 -10.24
C PRO A 319 -21.99 -2.73 -10.99
N PRO A 320 -22.59 -3.46 -11.94
CA PRO A 320 -21.85 -4.41 -12.75
C PRO A 320 -20.58 -3.69 -13.21
N ARG A 321 -19.41 -4.36 -13.11
CA ARG A 321 -18.14 -3.80 -13.60
C ARG A 321 -18.45 -3.18 -14.94
N ARG A 322 -18.54 -1.88 -15.04
CA ARG A 322 -18.37 -1.22 -16.32
C ARG A 322 -17.00 -1.67 -16.74
N GLY A 323 -16.98 -2.60 -17.69
CA GLY A 323 -15.74 -3.13 -18.22
C GLY A 323 -14.83 -1.93 -18.37
N ARG A 324 -13.60 -2.01 -17.83
CA ARG A 324 -12.61 -0.96 -18.04
C ARG A 324 -12.71 -0.67 -19.52
N ARG A 325 -13.32 0.46 -19.86
CA ARG A 325 -13.35 0.91 -21.23
C ARG A 325 -11.94 1.39 -21.50
N ASP A 326 -11.07 0.46 -21.81
CA ASP A 326 -9.75 0.80 -22.31
C ASP A 326 -9.97 1.50 -23.64
N ARG A 327 -10.02 2.83 -23.57
CA ARG A 327 -10.10 3.65 -24.76
C ARG A 327 -8.69 3.70 -25.36
N ILE A 328 -8.42 2.79 -26.27
CA ILE A 328 -7.24 2.87 -27.11
C ILE A 328 -7.52 3.91 -28.19
N THR A 329 -6.95 5.09 -28.04
CA THR A 329 -6.96 6.11 -29.10
C THR A 329 -5.65 6.02 -29.85
N VAL A 330 -5.70 5.44 -31.03
CA VAL A 330 -4.57 5.44 -31.97
C VAL A 330 -4.75 6.61 -32.92
N ARG A 331 -3.81 7.58 -32.87
CA ARG A 331 -3.83 8.73 -33.78
C ARG A 331 -2.74 8.58 -34.81
N SER A 332 -3.11 8.79 -36.08
CA SER A 332 -2.19 8.96 -37.21
C SER A 332 -1.14 7.85 -37.36
N ILE A 333 -1.56 6.58 -37.25
CA ILE A 333 -0.67 5.51 -37.70
C ILE A 333 -0.53 5.61 -39.20
N ARG A 334 0.70 5.91 -39.65
CA ARG A 334 1.08 5.79 -41.06
C ARG A 334 1.59 4.39 -41.33
N PHE A 335 1.02 3.73 -42.29
CA PHE A 335 1.61 2.53 -42.89
C PHE A 335 1.49 2.61 -44.41
N ASP A 336 2.52 2.09 -45.07
CA ASP A 336 2.57 2.03 -46.51
C ASP A 336 2.17 0.60 -46.92
N ALA A 337 1.05 0.47 -47.59
CA ALA A 337 0.53 -0.82 -48.07
C ALA A 337 0.17 -0.76 -49.54
N ALA A 338 0.46 -1.81 -50.25
CA ALA A 338 0.01 -2.01 -51.62
C ALA A 338 -1.39 -2.63 -51.59
N HIS A 339 -2.38 -1.77 -51.34
CA HIS A 339 -3.79 -2.15 -51.25
C HIS A 339 -4.62 -1.27 -52.18
N GLY A 340 -5.52 -1.88 -52.93
CA GLY A 340 -6.45 -1.17 -53.76
C GLY A 340 -7.41 -2.11 -54.47
N VAL A 341 -8.52 -1.57 -54.97
CA VAL A 341 -9.53 -2.33 -55.73
C VAL A 341 -9.10 -2.50 -57.20
N TYR A 342 -8.18 -1.64 -57.66
CA TYR A 342 -7.70 -1.67 -59.03
C TYR A 342 -6.28 -2.28 -59.11
N PRO A 343 -5.98 -3.03 -60.21
CA PRO A 343 -4.68 -3.70 -60.38
C PRO A 343 -3.46 -2.78 -60.28
N GLU A 344 -3.56 -1.53 -60.73
CA GLU A 344 -2.49 -0.53 -60.65
C GLU A 344 -2.17 -0.04 -59.26
N GLU A 345 -3.11 -0.14 -58.30
CA GLU A 345 -2.92 0.26 -56.90
C GLU A 345 -2.11 -0.77 -56.12
N HIS A 346 -1.99 -2.01 -56.59
CA HIS A 346 -1.15 -3.05 -56.03
C HIS A 346 0.32 -2.91 -56.37
N LEU A 347 0.68 -1.99 -57.25
CA LEU A 347 2.05 -1.84 -57.78
C LEU A 347 2.83 -0.75 -57.04
N LYS A 348 2.18 0.12 -56.25
CA LYS A 348 2.83 1.19 -55.48
C LYS A 348 2.25 1.28 -54.09
N PRO A 349 3.10 1.17 -53.00
CA PRO A 349 2.66 1.42 -51.66
C PRO A 349 2.14 2.85 -51.51
N GLN A 350 0.94 2.98 -50.92
CA GLN A 350 0.32 4.26 -50.64
C GLN A 350 0.30 4.48 -49.12
N PRO A 351 0.54 5.70 -48.64
CA PRO A 351 0.43 6.00 -47.24
C PRO A 351 -1.01 6.07 -46.77
N PHE A 352 -1.34 5.29 -45.74
CA PHE A 352 -2.63 5.33 -45.07
C PHE A 352 -2.44 5.93 -43.67
N PHE A 353 -3.39 6.79 -43.29
CA PHE A 353 -3.48 7.32 -41.93
C PHE A 353 -4.79 6.78 -41.34
N VAL A 354 -4.68 6.15 -40.18
CA VAL A 354 -5.84 5.62 -39.46
C VAL A 354 -5.91 6.33 -38.09
N ASP A 355 -7.02 7.03 -37.91
CA ASP A 355 -7.47 7.48 -36.60
C ASP A 355 -8.60 6.58 -36.14
N ARG A 356 -8.33 5.73 -35.14
CA ARG A 356 -9.33 4.82 -34.62
C ARG A 356 -9.43 4.98 -33.11
N SER A 357 -10.64 5.16 -32.60
CA SER A 357 -10.96 5.00 -31.19
C SER A 357 -11.94 3.83 -31.04
N GLU A 358 -11.55 2.80 -30.30
CA GLU A 358 -12.44 1.70 -29.95
C GLU A 358 -12.75 1.71 -28.46
N GLU A 359 -14.04 1.60 -28.13
CA GLU A 359 -14.49 1.25 -26.78
C GLU A 359 -14.73 -0.26 -26.76
N HIS A 360 -13.83 -1.01 -26.09
CA HIS A 360 -14.09 -2.43 -25.87
C HIS A 360 -15.05 -2.60 -24.71
N THR A 361 -16.26 -3.03 -24.99
CA THR A 361 -17.11 -3.75 -24.03
C THR A 361 -16.69 -5.22 -24.10
N SER A 362 -16.34 -5.83 -22.98
CA SER A 362 -15.94 -7.23 -22.88
C SER A 362 -17.14 -8.17 -23.04
N GLU A 363 -17.75 -8.19 -24.22
CA GLU A 363 -18.59 -9.27 -24.68
C GLU A 363 -17.97 -9.83 -25.97
N LEU A 364 -16.95 -10.65 -25.81
CA LEU A 364 -16.58 -11.63 -26.80
C LEU A 364 -17.66 -12.73 -26.77
N GLN A 365 -18.70 -12.58 -27.56
CA GLN A 365 -19.50 -13.74 -27.96
C GLN A 365 -18.62 -14.58 -28.88
N SER A 366 -18.24 -15.76 -28.39
CA SER A 366 -17.65 -16.81 -29.21
C SER A 366 -18.62 -17.24 -30.25
N HIS A 367 -18.25 -17.09 -31.51
CA HIS A 367 -18.77 -17.87 -32.63
C HIS A 367 -17.73 -18.90 -33.03
#